data_f83371bbd742e27ce32e2ae4d51316ad
#
_entry.id   f83371bbd742e27ce32e2ae4d51316ad
#
_cell.length_a   1.000
_cell.length_b   1.000
_cell.length_c   1.000
_cell.angle_alpha   90.00
_cell.angle_beta   90.00
_cell.angle_gamma   90.00
#
_symmetry.space_group_name_H-M   'P 1'
#
loop_
_entity.id
_entity.type
_entity.pdbx_description
1 polymer ?
#
loop_
_entity_poly.entity_id
_entity_poly.type
_entity_poly.pdbx_seq_one_letter_code
_entity_poly.pdbx_strand_id
1 'polypeptide(L)'
;MENTVARGALDNDELVVAKESNNFPVPVNAALLERGEDRYKIFCTPCHGLQGDGNGMVAMRGMKHPPSYHIDRLRQSPNGYYYDVITNGFGQMYSYSAQIPPRDRWAIIAYLRALQLSRNAHVPELPADVREKLNSGGSAK
;
A
#
# COMPACT_ATOMS: atom_id res chain seq x y z
N MET A 1 16.87 -22.16 23.10
CA MET A 1 17.66 -21.00 23.58
C MET A 1 16.68 -20.11 24.34
N GLU A 2 16.78 -20.09 25.66
CA GLU A 2 16.06 -19.12 26.46
C GLU A 2 16.60 -17.73 26.14
N ASN A 3 15.70 -16.74 26.05
CA ASN A 3 16.01 -15.33 25.74
C ASN A 3 16.38 -14.99 24.27
N THR A 4 16.02 -15.82 23.31
CA THR A 4 16.09 -15.43 21.91
C THR A 4 14.69 -15.19 21.36
N VAL A 5 14.45 -14.00 20.79
CA VAL A 5 13.22 -13.66 20.10
C VAL A 5 13.50 -13.75 18.60
N ALA A 6 12.64 -14.43 17.86
CA ALA A 6 12.75 -14.51 16.41
C ALA A 6 12.75 -13.11 15.79
N ARG A 7 13.56 -12.90 14.74
CA ARG A 7 13.58 -11.60 14.04
C ARG A 7 12.18 -11.23 13.57
N GLY A 8 11.67 -10.08 13.98
CA GLY A 8 10.32 -9.58 13.70
C GLY A 8 9.27 -9.92 14.78
N ALA A 9 9.60 -10.75 15.78
CA ALA A 9 8.67 -11.06 16.87
C ALA A 9 8.78 -10.09 18.07
N LEU A 10 9.72 -9.14 18.02
CA LEU A 10 9.80 -7.99 18.96
C LEU A 10 8.85 -6.84 18.56
N ASP A 11 8.35 -6.88 17.33
CA ASP A 11 7.46 -5.84 16.84
C ASP A 11 6.04 -6.16 17.28
N ASN A 12 5.54 -5.34 18.15
CA ASN A 12 4.29 -5.40 18.88
C ASN A 12 3.11 -6.01 18.10
N ASP A 13 2.47 -6.98 18.71
CA ASP A 13 1.15 -7.51 18.32
C ASP A 13 0.08 -6.40 18.22
N GLU A 14 0.31 -5.23 18.82
CA GLU A 14 -0.56 -4.05 18.74
C GLU A 14 -0.79 -3.52 17.32
N LEU A 15 0.11 -3.78 16.38
CA LEU A 15 -0.02 -3.40 14.98
C LEU A 15 -0.68 -4.48 14.13
N VAL A 16 -1.00 -5.62 14.68
CA VAL A 16 -1.74 -6.69 14.00
C VAL A 16 -3.23 -6.41 14.14
N VAL A 17 -3.92 -6.38 13.03
CA VAL A 17 -5.39 -6.24 12.99
C VAL A 17 -6.01 -7.44 12.28
N ALA A 18 -7.29 -7.69 12.54
CA ALA A 18 -8.04 -8.70 11.82
C ALA A 18 -8.00 -8.43 10.31
N LYS A 19 -7.95 -9.48 9.51
CA LYS A 19 -7.86 -9.40 8.04
C LYS A 19 -9.02 -8.61 7.41
N GLU A 20 -10.17 -8.64 8.05
CA GLU A 20 -11.39 -7.94 7.64
C GLU A 20 -11.44 -6.48 8.11
N SER A 21 -10.46 -6.03 8.88
CA SER A 21 -10.45 -4.68 9.44
C SER A 21 -10.03 -3.64 8.41
N ASN A 22 -10.75 -2.51 8.41
CA ASN A 22 -10.38 -1.30 7.69
C ASN A 22 -9.60 -0.29 8.54
N ASN A 23 -9.41 -0.59 9.83
CA ASN A 23 -8.72 0.32 10.73
C ASN A 23 -7.22 0.36 10.44
N PHE A 24 -6.63 1.56 10.58
CA PHE A 24 -5.19 1.74 10.67
C PHE A 24 -4.80 1.79 12.15
N PRO A 25 -3.92 0.90 12.64
CA PRO A 25 -3.44 0.96 14.02
C PRO A 25 -2.40 2.06 14.25
N VAL A 26 -2.12 2.85 13.21
CA VAL A 26 -1.18 3.97 13.22
C VAL A 26 -1.87 5.22 12.65
N PRO A 27 -1.53 6.43 13.14
CA PRO A 27 -2.06 7.67 12.58
C PRO A 27 -1.65 7.83 11.11
N VAL A 28 -2.64 8.02 10.23
CA VAL A 28 -2.40 8.32 8.81
C VAL A 28 -2.19 9.82 8.66
N ASN A 29 -0.97 10.21 8.31
CA ASN A 29 -0.56 11.60 8.09
C ASN A 29 0.43 11.69 6.93
N ALA A 30 0.85 12.89 6.55
CA ALA A 30 1.77 13.12 5.44
C ALA A 30 3.08 12.33 5.60
N ALA A 31 3.67 12.33 6.79
CA ALA A 31 4.92 11.62 7.05
C ALA A 31 4.78 10.09 6.87
N LEU A 32 3.63 9.51 7.28
CA LEU A 32 3.35 8.10 7.04
C LEU A 32 3.19 7.80 5.54
N LEU A 33 2.54 8.68 4.79
CA LEU A 33 2.38 8.54 3.34
C LEU A 33 3.71 8.62 2.60
N GLU A 34 4.56 9.60 2.93
CA GLU A 34 5.91 9.73 2.38
C GLU A 34 6.76 8.48 2.68
N ARG A 35 6.70 7.99 3.92
CA ARG A 35 7.36 6.74 4.29
C ARG A 35 6.82 5.56 3.51
N GLY A 36 5.51 5.49 3.30
CA GLY A 36 4.84 4.46 2.51
C GLY A 36 5.26 4.49 1.06
N GLU A 37 5.35 5.67 0.46
CA GLU A 37 5.83 5.86 -0.90
C GLU A 37 7.26 5.34 -1.08
N ASP A 38 8.15 5.74 -0.18
CA ASP A 38 9.56 5.32 -0.20
C ASP A 38 9.68 3.79 -0.11
N ARG A 39 8.99 3.17 0.84
CA ARG A 39 9.01 1.70 1.00
C ARG A 39 8.34 0.98 -0.15
N TYR A 40 7.24 1.50 -0.68
CA TYR A 40 6.56 0.96 -1.86
C TYR A 40 7.48 0.95 -3.08
N LYS A 41 8.21 2.04 -3.33
CA LYS A 41 9.17 2.15 -4.45
C LYS A 41 10.25 1.08 -4.37
N ILE A 42 10.71 0.76 -3.18
CA ILE A 42 11.79 -0.23 -2.98
C ILE A 42 11.27 -1.67 -3.12
N PHE A 43 10.18 -2.02 -2.41
CA PHE A 43 9.77 -3.40 -2.24
C PHE A 43 8.66 -3.85 -3.20
N CYS A 44 7.77 -2.96 -3.61
CA CYS A 44 6.55 -3.31 -4.34
C CYS A 44 6.64 -3.03 -5.84
N THR A 45 7.28 -1.91 -6.21
CA THR A 45 7.37 -1.44 -7.59
C THR A 45 7.97 -2.46 -8.56
N PRO A 46 8.98 -3.27 -8.19
CA PRO A 46 9.55 -4.24 -9.14
C PRO A 46 8.52 -5.20 -9.75
N CYS A 47 7.49 -5.55 -8.98
CA CYS A 47 6.41 -6.43 -9.45
C CYS A 47 5.13 -5.66 -9.79
N HIS A 48 4.73 -4.71 -8.93
CA HIS A 48 3.43 -4.03 -9.02
C HIS A 48 3.41 -2.76 -9.87
N GLY A 49 4.57 -2.25 -10.30
CA GLY A 49 4.70 -1.00 -11.02
C GLY A 49 4.57 0.23 -10.11
N LEU A 50 5.04 1.38 -10.60
CA LEU A 50 4.99 2.65 -9.85
C LEU A 50 3.56 3.10 -9.52
N GLN A 51 2.62 2.80 -10.41
CA GLN A 51 1.23 3.19 -10.29
C GLN A 51 0.34 2.08 -9.72
N GLY A 52 0.91 0.93 -9.36
CA GLY A 52 0.15 -0.20 -8.83
C GLY A 52 -0.74 -0.91 -9.86
N ASP A 53 -0.37 -0.82 -11.14
CA ASP A 53 -1.10 -1.41 -12.26
C ASP A 53 -0.72 -2.87 -12.57
N GLY A 54 0.30 -3.39 -11.88
CA GLY A 54 0.79 -4.76 -12.07
C GLY A 54 1.86 -4.90 -13.15
N ASN A 55 2.33 -3.80 -13.74
CA ASN A 55 3.29 -3.78 -14.84
C ASN A 55 4.72 -3.45 -14.35
N GLY A 56 5.14 -4.07 -13.26
CA GLY A 56 6.50 -3.93 -12.79
C GLY A 56 7.52 -4.64 -13.68
N MET A 57 8.78 -4.23 -13.59
CA MET A 57 9.87 -4.73 -14.44
C MET A 57 10.02 -6.26 -14.37
N VAL A 58 9.84 -6.86 -13.19
CA VAL A 58 9.95 -8.31 -12.99
C VAL A 58 8.78 -9.03 -13.66
N ALA A 59 7.56 -8.48 -13.56
CA ALA A 59 6.38 -9.01 -14.23
C ALA A 59 6.56 -8.97 -15.75
N MET A 60 7.05 -7.86 -16.31
CA MET A 60 7.31 -7.73 -17.75
C MET A 60 8.40 -8.66 -18.26
N ARG A 61 9.24 -9.23 -17.40
CA ARG A 61 10.30 -10.18 -17.76
C ARG A 61 9.94 -11.65 -17.54
N GLY A 62 8.64 -11.97 -17.47
CA GLY A 62 8.15 -13.35 -17.49
C GLY A 62 7.60 -13.86 -16.15
N MET A 63 7.60 -13.07 -15.10
CA MET A 63 6.85 -13.41 -13.89
C MET A 63 5.35 -13.17 -14.13
N LYS A 64 4.49 -13.94 -13.50
CA LYS A 64 3.04 -13.70 -13.58
C LYS A 64 2.72 -12.30 -13.09
N HIS A 65 1.99 -11.54 -13.90
CA HIS A 65 1.54 -10.20 -13.54
C HIS A 65 0.65 -10.24 -12.29
N PRO A 66 0.99 -9.47 -11.24
CA PRO A 66 0.07 -9.27 -10.14
C PRO A 66 -1.15 -8.47 -10.62
N PRO A 67 -2.32 -8.65 -10.01
CA PRO A 67 -3.48 -7.85 -10.36
C PRO A 67 -3.23 -6.38 -10.06
N SER A 68 -3.78 -5.50 -10.90
CA SER A 68 -3.79 -4.06 -10.61
C SER A 68 -4.51 -3.77 -9.31
N TYR A 69 -3.96 -2.90 -8.47
CA TYR A 69 -4.62 -2.42 -7.24
C TYR A 69 -5.90 -1.63 -7.52
N HIS A 70 -6.12 -1.19 -8.76
CA HIS A 70 -7.25 -0.35 -9.16
C HIS A 70 -8.50 -1.13 -9.54
N ILE A 71 -8.47 -2.47 -9.59
CA ILE A 71 -9.66 -3.28 -9.82
C ILE A 71 -10.60 -3.22 -8.60
N ASP A 72 -11.90 -3.30 -8.85
CA ASP A 72 -12.95 -3.14 -7.81
C ASP A 72 -12.75 -4.08 -6.63
N ARG A 73 -12.46 -5.35 -6.88
CA ARG A 73 -12.21 -6.33 -5.85
C ARG A 73 -11.12 -5.87 -4.86
N LEU A 74 -10.00 -5.34 -5.35
CA LEU A 74 -8.91 -4.88 -4.50
C LEU A 74 -9.23 -3.52 -3.86
N ARG A 75 -9.86 -2.60 -4.56
CA ARG A 75 -10.29 -1.33 -3.96
C ARG A 75 -11.23 -1.53 -2.76
N GLN A 76 -12.09 -2.53 -2.83
CA GLN A 76 -13.04 -2.89 -1.77
C GLN A 76 -12.45 -3.80 -0.69
N SER A 77 -11.26 -4.38 -0.91
CA SER A 77 -10.61 -5.22 0.07
C SER A 77 -10.20 -4.40 1.31
N PRO A 78 -10.39 -4.92 2.53
CA PRO A 78 -10.05 -4.22 3.77
C PRO A 78 -8.53 -4.02 3.92
N ASN A 79 -8.12 -3.08 4.77
CA ASN A 79 -6.71 -2.78 5.02
C ASN A 79 -5.98 -3.96 5.64
N GLY A 80 -6.63 -4.69 6.54
CA GLY A 80 -6.08 -5.90 7.15
C GLY A 80 -5.76 -7.00 6.13
N TYR A 81 -6.52 -7.10 5.03
CA TYR A 81 -6.22 -8.02 3.94
C TYR A 81 -4.85 -7.72 3.31
N TYR A 82 -4.56 -6.45 3.04
CA TYR A 82 -3.25 -6.06 2.50
C TYR A 82 -2.12 -6.33 3.48
N TYR A 83 -2.37 -6.05 4.76
CA TYR A 83 -1.40 -6.34 5.82
C TYR A 83 -1.08 -7.83 5.89
N ASP A 84 -2.10 -8.69 5.85
CA ASP A 84 -1.94 -10.14 5.84
C ASP A 84 -1.15 -10.62 4.61
N VAL A 85 -1.51 -10.12 3.42
CA VAL A 85 -0.81 -10.49 2.17
C VAL A 85 0.66 -10.06 2.19
N ILE A 86 0.97 -8.86 2.66
CA ILE A 86 2.37 -8.40 2.76
C ILE A 86 3.13 -9.24 3.80
N THR A 87 2.48 -9.58 4.91
CA THR A 87 3.09 -10.32 6.01
C THR A 87 3.33 -11.78 5.67
N ASN A 88 2.33 -12.47 5.13
CA ASN A 88 2.35 -13.91 4.95
C ASN A 88 2.60 -14.35 3.50
N GLY A 89 2.50 -13.41 2.55
CA GLY A 89 2.54 -13.72 1.13
C GLY A 89 1.18 -14.17 0.61
N PHE A 90 1.06 -14.28 -0.71
CA PHE A 90 -0.14 -14.79 -1.39
C PHE A 90 0.21 -15.32 -2.78
N GLY A 91 -0.05 -16.59 -3.03
CA GLY A 91 0.26 -17.22 -4.31
C GLY A 91 1.77 -17.18 -4.63
N GLN A 92 2.16 -16.43 -5.66
CA GLN A 92 3.57 -16.23 -6.03
C GLN A 92 4.24 -15.06 -5.29
N MET A 93 3.51 -14.26 -4.56
CA MET A 93 4.07 -13.20 -3.73
C MET A 93 4.60 -13.79 -2.42
N TYR A 94 5.89 -13.68 -2.20
CA TYR A 94 6.53 -14.13 -0.97
C TYR A 94 6.18 -13.24 0.23
N SER A 95 6.35 -13.79 1.43
CA SER A 95 6.28 -13.04 2.68
C SER A 95 7.36 -11.96 2.74
N TYR A 96 6.97 -10.77 3.17
CA TYR A 96 7.89 -9.65 3.44
C TYR A 96 8.08 -9.39 4.94
N SER A 97 7.63 -10.30 5.79
CA SER A 97 7.72 -10.12 7.26
C SER A 97 9.15 -9.93 7.76
N ALA A 98 10.13 -10.55 7.12
CA ALA A 98 11.53 -10.44 7.51
C ALA A 98 12.22 -9.15 7.02
N GLN A 99 11.69 -8.50 5.95
CA GLN A 99 12.31 -7.34 5.33
C GLN A 99 11.62 -6.02 5.69
N ILE A 100 10.31 -6.07 5.94
CA ILE A 100 9.48 -4.86 6.16
C ILE A 100 8.89 -4.90 7.57
N PRO A 101 9.32 -4.00 8.47
CA PRO A 101 8.75 -3.87 9.81
C PRO A 101 7.23 -3.61 9.78
N PRO A 102 6.46 -4.01 10.81
CA PRO A 102 5.00 -3.86 10.85
C PRO A 102 4.52 -2.43 10.54
N ARG A 103 5.16 -1.42 11.12
CA ARG A 103 4.81 -0.01 10.87
C ARG A 103 5.00 0.41 9.41
N ASP A 104 6.05 -0.08 8.75
CA ASP A 104 6.31 0.21 7.34
C ASP A 104 5.31 -0.51 6.43
N ARG A 105 4.81 -1.69 6.80
CA ARG A 105 3.70 -2.36 6.08
C ARG A 105 2.45 -1.48 6.10
N TRP A 106 2.11 -0.89 7.25
CA TRP A 106 0.99 0.06 7.35
C TRP A 106 1.21 1.34 6.57
N ALA A 107 2.44 1.84 6.53
CA ALA A 107 2.80 2.99 5.69
C ALA A 107 2.60 2.67 4.19
N ILE A 108 3.05 1.50 3.73
CA ILE A 108 2.83 1.03 2.36
C ILE A 108 1.33 0.93 2.05
N ILE A 109 0.52 0.40 2.97
CA ILE A 109 -0.94 0.29 2.78
C ILE A 109 -1.58 1.67 2.67
N ALA A 110 -1.18 2.63 3.49
CA ALA A 110 -1.67 4.00 3.41
C ALA A 110 -1.35 4.63 2.04
N TYR A 111 -0.12 4.47 1.56
CA TYR A 111 0.28 4.93 0.22
C TYR A 111 -0.48 4.22 -0.89
N LEU A 112 -0.70 2.91 -0.79
CA LEU A 112 -1.49 2.14 -1.73
C LEU A 112 -2.94 2.68 -1.83
N ARG A 113 -3.55 3.06 -0.69
CA ARG A 113 -4.87 3.70 -0.68
C ARG A 113 -4.85 5.07 -1.38
N ALA A 114 -3.79 5.83 -1.19
CA ALA A 114 -3.61 7.10 -1.92
C ALA A 114 -3.49 6.86 -3.45
N LEU A 115 -2.76 5.84 -3.88
CA LEU A 115 -2.69 5.44 -5.30
C LEU A 115 -4.07 5.05 -5.85
N GLN A 116 -4.84 4.28 -5.10
CA GLN A 116 -6.20 3.90 -5.50
C GLN A 116 -7.10 5.13 -5.63
N LEU A 117 -7.02 6.05 -4.67
CA LEU A 117 -7.80 7.29 -4.67
C LEU A 117 -7.41 8.19 -5.85
N SER A 118 -6.12 8.34 -6.14
CA SER A 118 -5.64 9.19 -7.24
C SER A 118 -6.23 8.85 -8.61
N ARG A 119 -6.57 7.57 -8.83
CA ARG A 119 -7.20 7.11 -10.08
C ARG A 119 -8.72 7.08 -10.05
N ASN A 120 -9.33 7.11 -8.88
CA ASN A 120 -10.76 6.88 -8.71
C ASN A 120 -11.46 8.01 -7.93
N ALA A 121 -10.78 9.12 -7.70
CA ALA A 121 -11.38 10.28 -7.06
C ALA A 121 -12.40 10.94 -7.99
N HIS A 122 -13.60 11.19 -7.45
CA HIS A 122 -14.61 11.98 -8.14
C HIS A 122 -14.43 13.45 -7.76
N VAL A 123 -14.34 14.32 -8.75
CA VAL A 123 -14.10 15.77 -8.54
C VAL A 123 -15.03 16.40 -7.49
N PRO A 124 -16.33 16.07 -7.42
CA PRO A 124 -17.23 16.61 -6.39
C PRO A 124 -16.84 16.22 -4.93
N GLU A 125 -16.15 15.10 -4.76
CA GLU A 125 -15.77 14.56 -3.44
C GLU A 125 -14.42 15.12 -2.95
N LEU A 126 -13.71 15.84 -3.81
CA LEU A 126 -12.44 16.46 -3.45
C LEU A 126 -12.65 17.68 -2.54
N PRO A 127 -11.71 17.98 -1.63
CA PRO A 127 -11.69 19.22 -0.87
C PRO A 127 -11.83 20.46 -1.76
N ALA A 128 -12.48 21.49 -1.25
CA ALA A 128 -12.80 22.69 -2.04
C ALA A 128 -11.57 23.37 -2.64
N ASP A 129 -10.49 23.47 -1.88
CA ASP A 129 -9.21 24.04 -2.30
C ASP A 129 -8.56 23.24 -3.45
N VAL A 130 -8.72 21.92 -3.45
CA VAL A 130 -8.22 21.05 -4.52
C VAL A 130 -9.06 21.22 -5.78
N ARG A 131 -10.40 21.29 -5.65
CA ARG A 131 -11.31 21.54 -6.79
C ARG A 131 -11.03 22.88 -7.45
N GLU A 132 -10.78 23.92 -6.67
CA GLU A 132 -10.46 25.25 -7.18
C GLU A 132 -9.13 25.25 -7.96
N LYS A 133 -8.10 24.59 -7.45
CA LYS A 133 -6.83 24.42 -8.16
C LYS A 133 -6.98 23.65 -9.47
N LEU A 134 -7.80 22.61 -9.51
CA LEU A 134 -8.08 21.88 -10.74
C LEU A 134 -8.79 22.74 -11.78
N ASN A 135 -9.75 23.56 -11.36
CA ASN A 135 -10.48 24.45 -12.25
C ASN A 135 -9.62 25.62 -12.75
N SER A 136 -8.69 26.13 -11.93
CA SER A 136 -7.76 27.20 -12.30
C SER A 136 -6.59 26.72 -13.16
N GLY A 137 -6.14 25.45 -12.98
CA GLY A 137 -5.05 24.84 -13.75
C GLY A 137 -5.44 24.42 -15.17
N GLY A 138 -6.72 24.34 -15.50
CA GLY A 138 -7.23 24.01 -16.83
C GLY A 138 -7.12 25.11 -17.88
N SER A 139 -6.62 26.29 -17.51
CA SER A 139 -6.48 27.45 -18.43
C SER A 139 -5.05 27.71 -18.94
N ALA A 140 -4.11 26.83 -18.66
CA ALA A 140 -2.75 26.94 -19.24
C ALA A 140 -2.64 26.01 -20.45
N LYS A 141 -2.92 26.55 -21.64
CA LYS A 141 -2.44 26.02 -22.91
C LYS A 141 -1.03 26.54 -23.17
#